data_b6810ba961cfe38c44744019ac7b0f61
#
_entry.id   b6810ba961cfe38c44744019ac7b0f61
#
_cell.length_a   1.000
_cell.length_b   1.000
_cell.length_c   1.000
_cell.angle_alpha   90.00
_cell.angle_beta   90.00
_cell.angle_gamma   90.00
#
_symmetry.space_group_name_H-M   'P 1'
#
loop_
_entity.id
_entity.type
_entity.pdbx_description
1 polymer ?
#
loop_
_entity_poly.entity_id
_entity_poly.type
_entity_poly.pdbx_seq_one_letter_code
_entity_poly.pdbx_strand_id
1 'polypeptide(L)'
;MLQVIFEDEYLLVVWKPVGIESQSSRGFGADMVSEVRKHIFKTSKKQGEPYVGVIHRLDKPVSGVMVYAKDKKTAGALSLQVTERKMQKKYLAVLCGRPESNEETFVDYLKKDEAGNVSGIVARGTEGAKRAELICRVVGFRTDPVWGELTLAEIELKTGRHHQIRVQMAGHGLPLWGDGKYNPMFGGSAMQMPESASTLAQNGKNEETNRRRGGQPQIAL
;
A
#
# COMPACT_ATOMS: atom_id res chain seq x y z
N MET A 1 -14.13 16.55 -3.23
CA MET A 1 -14.95 16.10 -4.39
C MET A 1 -14.33 14.77 -4.86
N LEU A 2 -15.14 13.74 -5.10
CA LEU A 2 -14.66 12.43 -5.59
C LEU A 2 -14.09 12.60 -7.00
N GLN A 3 -12.85 12.16 -7.22
CA GLN A 3 -12.23 12.18 -8.53
C GLN A 3 -12.59 10.89 -9.28
N VAL A 4 -13.54 10.99 -10.20
CA VAL A 4 -14.00 9.89 -11.06
C VAL A 4 -13.10 9.80 -12.28
N ILE A 5 -12.60 8.61 -12.56
CA ILE A 5 -11.76 8.28 -13.74
C ILE A 5 -12.63 7.67 -14.83
N PHE A 6 -13.53 6.76 -14.44
CA PHE A 6 -14.45 6.08 -15.34
C PHE A 6 -15.74 5.72 -14.59
N GLU A 7 -16.88 5.83 -15.26
CA GLU A 7 -18.17 5.38 -14.74
C GLU A 7 -19.05 4.86 -15.86
N ASP A 8 -19.67 3.71 -15.64
CA ASP A 8 -20.75 3.17 -16.47
C ASP A 8 -21.92 2.69 -15.61
N GLU A 9 -22.78 1.85 -16.17
CA GLU A 9 -23.92 1.26 -15.45
C GLU A 9 -23.48 0.31 -14.32
N TYR A 10 -22.32 -0.36 -14.46
CA TYR A 10 -21.83 -1.47 -13.63
C TYR A 10 -20.66 -1.10 -12.73
N LEU A 11 -19.82 -0.19 -13.17
CA LEU A 11 -18.53 0.13 -12.55
C LEU A 11 -18.41 1.61 -12.23
N LEU A 12 -17.68 1.89 -11.17
CA LEU A 12 -17.15 3.22 -10.86
C LEU A 12 -15.66 3.09 -10.53
N VAL A 13 -14.82 3.74 -11.31
CA VAL A 13 -13.36 3.81 -11.12
C VAL A 13 -13.00 5.21 -10.64
N VAL A 14 -12.32 5.29 -9.52
CA VAL A 14 -11.99 6.56 -8.87
C VAL A 14 -10.53 6.63 -8.46
N TRP A 15 -10.02 7.83 -8.31
CA TRP A 15 -8.75 8.08 -7.64
C TRP A 15 -8.98 8.22 -6.15
N LYS A 16 -8.31 7.38 -5.35
CA LYS A 16 -8.25 7.53 -3.91
C LYS A 16 -7.08 8.45 -3.55
N PRO A 17 -7.29 9.59 -2.90
CA PRO A 17 -6.19 10.40 -2.39
C PRO A 17 -5.54 9.77 -1.16
N VAL A 18 -4.37 10.26 -0.78
CA VAL A 18 -3.72 9.94 0.49
C VAL A 18 -4.57 10.40 1.68
N GLY A 19 -4.42 9.75 2.83
CA GLY A 19 -5.06 10.16 4.08
C GLY A 19 -6.52 9.74 4.26
N ILE A 20 -7.17 9.17 3.23
CA ILE A 20 -8.54 8.65 3.30
C ILE A 20 -8.51 7.12 3.37
N GLU A 21 -9.33 6.53 4.23
CA GLU A 21 -9.49 5.07 4.29
C GLU A 21 -10.29 4.56 3.10
N SER A 22 -9.92 3.40 2.56
CA SER A 22 -10.70 2.72 1.53
C SER A 22 -12.09 2.33 2.03
N GLN A 23 -12.15 1.90 3.28
CA GLN A 23 -13.38 1.55 3.98
C GLN A 23 -13.13 1.69 5.49
N SER A 24 -13.97 2.46 6.18
CA SER A 24 -13.89 2.62 7.63
C SER A 24 -14.41 1.37 8.35
N SER A 25 -13.63 0.88 9.31
CA SER A 25 -14.03 -0.24 10.17
C SER A 25 -15.03 0.17 11.25
N ARG A 26 -15.15 1.45 11.57
CA ARG A 26 -15.96 1.97 12.68
C ARG A 26 -17.21 2.74 12.26
N GLY A 27 -17.47 2.85 10.95
CA GLY A 27 -18.67 3.54 10.43
C GLY A 27 -18.71 5.08 10.64
N PHE A 28 -17.78 5.64 11.40
CA PHE A 28 -17.71 7.06 11.70
C PHE A 28 -16.47 7.66 11.04
N GLY A 29 -16.64 8.34 9.94
CA GLY A 29 -15.57 9.03 9.22
C GLY A 29 -15.78 9.05 7.72
N ALA A 30 -15.17 10.02 7.05
CA ALA A 30 -15.14 10.07 5.60
C ALA A 30 -14.22 8.95 5.10
N ASP A 31 -14.77 7.99 4.38
CA ASP A 31 -14.04 6.94 3.67
C ASP A 31 -14.46 6.91 2.19
N MET A 32 -13.71 6.18 1.39
CA MET A 32 -14.00 6.11 -0.05
C MET A 32 -15.36 5.47 -0.35
N VAL A 33 -15.81 4.50 0.44
CA VAL A 33 -17.14 3.86 0.26
C VAL A 33 -18.24 4.89 0.45
N SER A 34 -18.15 5.71 1.50
CA SER A 34 -19.11 6.79 1.78
C SER A 34 -19.13 7.85 0.66
N GLU A 35 -17.98 8.24 0.16
CA GLU A 35 -17.90 9.22 -0.94
C GLU A 35 -18.44 8.65 -2.25
N VAL A 36 -18.13 7.39 -2.57
CA VAL A 36 -18.67 6.67 -3.74
C VAL A 36 -20.19 6.53 -3.62
N ARG A 37 -20.71 6.16 -2.44
CA ARG A 37 -22.15 6.04 -2.19
C ARG A 37 -22.86 7.36 -2.39
N LYS A 38 -22.33 8.45 -1.85
CA LYS A 38 -22.88 9.82 -2.05
C LYS A 38 -22.88 10.21 -3.53
N HIS A 39 -21.83 9.88 -4.27
CA HIS A 39 -21.73 10.15 -5.69
C HIS A 39 -22.82 9.41 -6.47
N ILE A 40 -22.93 8.08 -6.29
CA ILE A 40 -23.93 7.25 -6.98
C ILE A 40 -25.35 7.73 -6.63
N PHE A 41 -25.61 8.07 -5.35
CA PHE A 41 -26.91 8.58 -4.93
C PHE A 41 -27.30 9.88 -5.66
N LYS A 42 -26.34 10.77 -5.88
CA LYS A 42 -26.57 12.04 -6.59
C LYS A 42 -26.75 11.87 -8.09
N THR A 43 -26.07 10.90 -8.71
CA THR A 43 -26.06 10.70 -10.17
C THR A 43 -27.08 9.68 -10.64
N SER A 44 -27.53 8.79 -9.75
CA SER A 44 -28.52 7.75 -10.05
C SER A 44 -29.94 8.32 -9.99
N LYS A 45 -30.79 7.91 -10.94
CA LYS A 45 -32.23 8.15 -10.91
C LYS A 45 -32.98 7.08 -10.07
N LYS A 46 -32.26 6.07 -9.55
CA LYS A 46 -32.87 4.97 -8.76
C LYS A 46 -33.14 5.47 -7.33
N GLN A 47 -34.32 5.16 -6.83
CA GLN A 47 -34.66 5.41 -5.41
C GLN A 47 -34.01 4.35 -4.51
N GLY A 48 -33.64 4.75 -3.29
CA GLY A 48 -33.05 3.86 -2.28
C GLY A 48 -31.54 4.02 -2.12
N GLU A 49 -31.00 3.29 -1.18
CA GLU A 49 -29.56 3.31 -0.87
C GLU A 49 -28.75 2.61 -1.96
N PRO A 50 -27.75 3.27 -2.57
CA PRO A 50 -26.95 2.66 -3.62
C PRO A 50 -26.10 1.50 -3.08
N TYR A 51 -26.03 0.42 -3.83
CA TYR A 51 -25.06 -0.63 -3.59
C TYR A 51 -23.67 -0.19 -3.98
N VAL A 52 -22.68 -0.46 -3.13
CA VAL A 52 -21.26 -0.19 -3.38
C VAL A 52 -20.46 -1.45 -3.04
N GLY A 53 -20.01 -2.16 -4.07
CA GLY A 53 -19.16 -3.34 -3.95
C GLY A 53 -17.66 -2.94 -3.92
N VAL A 54 -16.98 -3.19 -2.81
CA VAL A 54 -15.55 -2.97 -2.66
C VAL A 54 -14.81 -4.18 -3.22
N ILE A 55 -14.01 -3.99 -4.26
CA ILE A 55 -13.30 -5.07 -4.96
C ILE A 55 -11.90 -5.28 -4.37
N HIS A 56 -11.21 -4.19 -4.05
CA HIS A 56 -9.89 -4.17 -3.44
C HIS A 56 -9.74 -2.95 -2.55
N ARG A 57 -8.65 -2.90 -1.78
CA ARG A 57 -8.37 -1.79 -0.86
C ARG A 57 -6.96 -1.30 -1.04
N LEU A 58 -6.77 -0.01 -0.81
CA LEU A 58 -5.48 0.65 -0.62
C LEU A 58 -5.36 1.09 0.84
N ASP A 59 -4.16 1.08 1.37
CA ASP A 59 -3.88 1.57 2.72
C ASP A 59 -4.17 3.08 2.81
N LYS A 60 -4.44 3.58 4.01
CA LYS A 60 -4.76 5.00 4.24
C LYS A 60 -3.73 5.97 3.66
N PRO A 61 -2.40 5.74 3.84
CA PRO A 61 -1.38 6.64 3.29
C PRO A 61 -1.11 6.44 1.79
N VAL A 62 -1.78 5.50 1.13
CA VAL A 62 -1.58 5.18 -0.28
C VAL A 62 -2.62 5.87 -1.13
N SER A 63 -2.18 6.52 -2.22
CA SER A 63 -3.07 7.02 -3.28
C SER A 63 -3.10 6.05 -4.46
N GLY A 64 -4.15 6.14 -5.28
CA GLY A 64 -4.23 5.35 -6.49
C GLY A 64 -5.64 5.04 -6.96
N VAL A 65 -5.69 4.22 -8.00
CA VAL A 65 -6.94 3.83 -8.66
C VAL A 65 -7.67 2.78 -7.85
N MET A 66 -8.96 2.99 -7.61
CA MET A 66 -9.86 2.03 -6.98
C MET A 66 -11.07 1.76 -7.85
N VAL A 67 -11.47 0.48 -7.91
CA VAL A 67 -12.64 0.02 -8.66
C VAL A 67 -13.74 -0.38 -7.68
N TYR A 68 -14.95 0.09 -7.93
CA TYR A 68 -16.16 -0.25 -7.21
C TYR A 68 -17.21 -0.83 -8.17
N ALA A 69 -17.95 -1.84 -7.71
CA ALA A 69 -19.10 -2.35 -8.44
C ALA A 69 -20.39 -1.66 -7.98
N LYS A 70 -21.27 -1.35 -8.92
CA LYS A 70 -22.56 -0.70 -8.66
C LYS A 70 -23.70 -1.70 -8.44
N ASP A 71 -23.42 -3.01 -8.56
CA ASP A 71 -24.36 -4.10 -8.29
C ASP A 71 -23.65 -5.38 -7.80
N LYS A 72 -24.42 -6.31 -7.21
CA LYS A 72 -23.88 -7.55 -6.62
C LYS A 72 -23.29 -8.52 -7.66
N LYS A 73 -23.86 -8.59 -8.86
CA LYS A 73 -23.40 -9.50 -9.92
C LYS A 73 -22.03 -9.07 -10.41
N THR A 74 -21.87 -7.79 -10.69
CA THR A 74 -20.59 -7.17 -11.08
C THR A 74 -19.54 -7.32 -9.96
N ALA A 75 -19.94 -7.11 -8.71
CA ALA A 75 -19.02 -7.32 -7.57
C ALA A 75 -18.52 -8.75 -7.49
N GLY A 76 -19.41 -9.74 -7.69
CA GLY A 76 -19.04 -11.16 -7.73
C GLY A 76 -18.06 -11.47 -8.87
N ALA A 77 -18.33 -10.98 -10.08
CA ALA A 77 -17.48 -11.20 -11.25
C ALA A 77 -16.08 -10.60 -11.07
N LEU A 78 -15.98 -9.37 -10.55
CA LEU A 78 -14.69 -8.73 -10.28
C LEU A 78 -13.94 -9.40 -9.13
N SER A 79 -14.63 -9.81 -8.07
CA SER A 79 -14.02 -10.54 -6.95
C SER A 79 -13.43 -11.88 -7.41
N LEU A 80 -14.10 -12.56 -8.34
CA LEU A 80 -13.59 -13.78 -8.96
C LEU A 80 -12.28 -13.51 -9.73
N GLN A 81 -12.22 -12.43 -10.54
CA GLN A 81 -11.00 -12.04 -11.26
C GLN A 81 -9.83 -11.74 -10.31
N VAL A 82 -10.11 -11.10 -9.15
CA VAL A 82 -9.08 -10.88 -8.11
C VAL A 82 -8.61 -12.20 -7.54
N THR A 83 -9.52 -13.12 -7.23
CA THR A 83 -9.21 -14.44 -6.66
C THR A 83 -8.40 -15.30 -7.64
N GLU A 84 -8.77 -15.26 -8.92
CA GLU A 84 -8.08 -15.97 -10.01
C GLU A 84 -6.80 -15.26 -10.47
N ARG A 85 -6.41 -14.15 -9.83
CA ARG A 85 -5.22 -13.33 -10.17
C ARG A 85 -5.22 -12.79 -11.60
N LYS A 86 -6.40 -12.62 -12.20
CA LYS A 86 -6.56 -12.02 -13.53
C LYS A 86 -6.45 -10.50 -13.50
N MET A 87 -6.72 -9.89 -12.35
CA MET A 87 -6.53 -8.45 -12.14
C MET A 87 -5.08 -8.17 -11.75
N GLN A 88 -4.34 -7.53 -12.64
CA GLN A 88 -2.97 -7.08 -12.35
C GLN A 88 -3.01 -5.89 -11.38
N LYS A 89 -2.11 -5.91 -10.40
CA LYS A 89 -1.94 -4.84 -9.40
C LYS A 89 -0.52 -4.32 -9.48
N LYS A 90 -0.38 -3.12 -10.03
CA LYS A 90 0.89 -2.42 -10.19
C LYS A 90 0.90 -1.16 -9.35
N TYR A 91 2.03 -0.91 -8.72
CA TYR A 91 2.26 0.24 -7.85
C TYR A 91 3.58 0.90 -8.22
N LEU A 92 3.67 2.21 -7.99
CA LEU A 92 4.94 2.91 -7.96
C LEU A 92 5.31 3.19 -6.51
N ALA A 93 6.54 2.87 -6.12
CA ALA A 93 7.04 3.09 -4.79
C ALA A 93 8.41 3.77 -4.82
N VAL A 94 8.67 4.66 -3.86
CA VAL A 94 10.01 5.17 -3.61
C VAL A 94 10.61 4.36 -2.48
N LEU A 95 11.71 3.67 -2.76
CA LEU A 95 12.45 2.84 -1.80
C LEU A 95 13.64 3.63 -1.26
N CYS A 96 13.97 3.45 0.02
CA CYS A 96 15.24 3.89 0.59
C CYS A 96 16.29 2.80 0.34
N GLY A 97 17.35 3.15 -0.39
CA GLY A 97 18.36 2.21 -0.87
C GLY A 97 18.16 1.82 -2.33
N ARG A 98 19.03 0.93 -2.80
CA ARG A 98 19.05 0.44 -4.18
C ARG A 98 18.98 -1.08 -4.20
N PRO A 99 18.01 -1.69 -4.93
CA PRO A 99 18.00 -3.12 -5.18
C PRO A 99 19.30 -3.59 -5.87
N GLU A 100 19.72 -4.82 -5.59
CA GLU A 100 20.93 -5.39 -6.21
C GLU A 100 20.77 -5.62 -7.72
N SER A 101 19.54 -5.89 -8.14
CA SER A 101 19.19 -6.10 -9.56
C SER A 101 18.06 -5.19 -10.03
N ASN A 102 18.00 -4.94 -11.35
CA ASN A 102 16.95 -4.09 -11.93
C ASN A 102 15.56 -4.73 -11.88
N GLU A 103 15.49 -6.05 -11.78
CA GLU A 103 14.25 -6.79 -11.55
C GLU A 103 14.52 -7.92 -10.55
N GLU A 104 13.67 -8.01 -9.53
CA GLU A 104 13.78 -9.03 -8.49
C GLU A 104 12.41 -9.51 -8.04
N THR A 105 12.30 -10.81 -7.77
CA THR A 105 11.09 -11.42 -7.23
C THR A 105 11.28 -11.74 -5.75
N PHE A 106 10.44 -11.14 -4.91
CA PHE A 106 10.45 -11.38 -3.47
C PHE A 106 9.34 -12.36 -3.09
N VAL A 107 9.73 -13.43 -2.40
CA VAL A 107 8.81 -14.48 -1.93
C VAL A 107 9.05 -14.70 -0.44
N ASP A 108 8.07 -14.31 0.38
CA ASP A 108 8.12 -14.40 1.83
C ASP A 108 6.86 -15.06 2.38
N TYR A 109 6.86 -15.32 3.69
CA TYR A 109 5.68 -15.72 4.45
C TYR A 109 5.35 -14.61 5.45
N LEU A 110 4.16 -14.04 5.33
CA LEU A 110 3.73 -12.93 6.17
C LEU A 110 2.68 -13.36 7.17
N LYS A 111 2.85 -12.91 8.41
CA LYS A 111 1.87 -13.05 9.49
C LYS A 111 1.44 -11.67 9.96
N LYS A 112 0.13 -11.47 10.10
CA LYS A 112 -0.44 -10.24 10.66
C LYS A 112 -0.47 -10.33 12.18
N ASP A 113 -0.01 -9.30 12.85
CA ASP A 113 -0.30 -9.03 14.25
C ASP A 113 -1.55 -8.15 14.33
N GLU A 114 -2.62 -8.72 14.85
CA GLU A 114 -3.91 -8.03 14.94
C GLU A 114 -3.88 -6.89 15.97
N ALA A 115 -3.12 -7.05 17.06
CA ALA A 115 -3.04 -6.07 18.13
C ALA A 115 -2.33 -4.79 17.67
N GLY A 116 -1.18 -4.94 16.98
CA GLY A 116 -0.39 -3.81 16.46
C GLY A 116 -0.86 -3.30 15.09
N ASN A 117 -1.79 -4.00 14.44
CA ASN A 117 -2.17 -3.76 13.05
C ASN A 117 -0.94 -3.62 12.14
N VAL A 118 0.03 -4.52 12.34
CA VAL A 118 1.26 -4.66 11.55
C VAL A 118 1.34 -6.07 10.98
N SER A 119 2.24 -6.27 10.02
CA SER A 119 2.58 -7.61 9.53
C SER A 119 4.08 -7.81 9.61
N GLY A 120 4.52 -9.05 9.70
CA GLY A 120 5.91 -9.42 9.76
C GLY A 120 6.25 -10.56 8.82
N ILE A 121 7.50 -10.60 8.35
CA ILE A 121 8.07 -11.78 7.69
C ILE A 121 8.34 -12.82 8.76
N VAL A 122 7.90 -14.03 8.53
CA VAL A 122 8.06 -15.18 9.44
C VAL A 122 8.55 -16.40 8.67
N ALA A 123 9.03 -17.42 9.39
CA ALA A 123 9.47 -18.66 8.78
C ALA A 123 8.31 -19.38 8.07
N ARG A 124 8.63 -20.08 6.98
CA ARG A 124 7.69 -20.98 6.31
C ARG A 124 7.20 -22.04 7.30
N GLY A 125 5.88 -22.24 7.34
CA GLY A 125 5.25 -23.18 8.26
C GLY A 125 4.81 -22.58 9.60
N THR A 126 5.12 -21.31 9.88
CA THR A 126 4.55 -20.60 11.03
C THR A 126 3.03 -20.58 10.93
N GLU A 127 2.35 -20.92 12.02
CA GLU A 127 0.88 -20.92 12.07
C GLU A 127 0.30 -19.54 11.72
N GLY A 128 -0.67 -19.50 10.83
CA GLY A 128 -1.30 -18.26 10.34
C GLY A 128 -0.48 -17.48 9.32
N ALA A 129 0.74 -17.91 8.99
CA ALA A 129 1.55 -17.30 7.94
C ALA A 129 0.98 -17.56 6.55
N LYS A 130 1.05 -16.55 5.69
CA LYS A 130 0.55 -16.62 4.31
C LYS A 130 1.67 -16.26 3.33
N ARG A 131 1.85 -17.09 2.30
CA ARG A 131 2.80 -16.80 1.23
C ARG A 131 2.46 -15.47 0.55
N ALA A 132 3.47 -14.63 0.40
CA ALA A 132 3.44 -13.34 -0.26
C ALA A 132 4.47 -13.33 -1.39
N GLU A 133 4.08 -12.78 -2.55
CA GLU A 133 4.95 -12.71 -3.72
C GLU A 133 4.70 -11.40 -4.45
N LEU A 134 5.78 -10.69 -4.79
CA LEU A 134 5.80 -9.51 -5.62
C LEU A 134 7.02 -9.50 -6.53
N ILE A 135 6.94 -8.73 -7.62
CA ILE A 135 8.08 -8.42 -8.48
C ILE A 135 8.36 -6.92 -8.31
N CYS A 136 9.61 -6.58 -8.07
CA CYS A 136 10.10 -5.21 -8.00
C CYS A 136 10.95 -4.92 -9.23
N ARG A 137 10.65 -3.84 -9.97
CA ARG A 137 11.42 -3.38 -11.13
C ARG A 137 11.89 -1.97 -10.89
N VAL A 138 13.19 -1.74 -11.01
CA VAL A 138 13.78 -0.40 -10.90
C VAL A 138 13.39 0.43 -12.11
N VAL A 139 12.73 1.56 -11.88
CA VAL A 139 12.38 2.55 -12.91
C VAL A 139 13.47 3.62 -13.02
N GLY A 140 14.04 4.00 -11.89
CA GLY A 140 15.13 4.96 -11.82
C GLY A 140 15.61 5.14 -10.38
N PHE A 141 16.73 5.78 -10.19
CA PHE A 141 17.27 6.06 -8.86
C PHE A 141 17.99 7.41 -8.85
N ARG A 142 18.13 7.96 -7.67
CA ARG A 142 18.93 9.17 -7.42
C ARG A 142 19.59 9.10 -6.04
N THR A 143 20.69 9.82 -5.88
CA THR A 143 21.24 10.09 -4.55
C THR A 143 20.68 11.40 -4.03
N ASP A 144 20.00 11.34 -2.90
CA ASP A 144 19.48 12.52 -2.21
C ASP A 144 20.46 12.93 -1.10
N PRO A 145 20.79 14.22 -0.94
CA PRO A 145 21.78 14.66 0.04
C PRO A 145 21.36 14.45 1.50
N VAL A 146 20.06 14.29 1.75
CA VAL A 146 19.49 14.07 3.11
C VAL A 146 19.15 12.60 3.35
N TRP A 147 18.58 11.95 2.33
CA TRP A 147 17.98 10.62 2.47
C TRP A 147 18.85 9.48 1.88
N GLY A 148 19.99 9.82 1.27
CA GLY A 148 20.86 8.85 0.62
C GLY A 148 20.30 8.35 -0.71
N GLU A 149 20.54 7.10 -1.03
CA GLU A 149 20.02 6.51 -2.28
C GLU A 149 18.51 6.29 -2.20
N LEU A 150 17.79 6.82 -3.19
CA LEU A 150 16.36 6.63 -3.38
C LEU A 150 16.12 5.97 -4.74
N THR A 151 15.31 4.93 -4.76
CA THR A 151 14.92 4.20 -5.97
C THR A 151 13.44 4.34 -6.22
N LEU A 152 13.05 4.79 -7.42
CA LEU A 152 11.69 4.64 -7.92
C LEU A 152 11.54 3.24 -8.51
N ALA A 153 10.61 2.47 -7.99
CA ALA A 153 10.35 1.11 -8.41
C ALA A 153 8.88 0.91 -8.83
N GLU A 154 8.67 0.14 -9.89
CA GLU A 154 7.38 -0.48 -10.21
C GLU A 154 7.28 -1.78 -9.43
N ILE A 155 6.21 -1.97 -8.68
CA ILE A 155 5.95 -3.18 -7.91
C ILE A 155 4.70 -3.87 -8.45
N GLU A 156 4.86 -5.10 -8.92
CA GLU A 156 3.76 -5.94 -9.37
C GLU A 156 3.39 -6.97 -8.29
N LEU A 157 2.20 -6.86 -7.71
CA LEU A 157 1.72 -7.80 -6.70
C LEU A 157 1.15 -9.07 -7.32
N LYS A 158 1.76 -10.22 -7.05
CA LYS A 158 1.22 -11.56 -7.36
C LYS A 158 0.26 -12.06 -6.29
N THR A 159 0.38 -11.54 -5.06
CA THR A 159 -0.53 -11.79 -3.94
C THR A 159 -0.99 -10.45 -3.34
N GLY A 160 -1.96 -10.46 -2.43
CA GLY A 160 -2.48 -9.26 -1.76
C GLY A 160 -2.58 -9.47 -0.25
N ARG A 161 -1.44 -9.45 0.46
CA ARG A 161 -1.41 -9.57 1.92
C ARG A 161 -1.48 -8.20 2.58
N HIS A 162 -1.86 -8.17 3.84
CA HIS A 162 -1.90 -6.94 4.63
C HIS A 162 -0.52 -6.29 4.66
N HIS A 163 -0.43 -5.01 4.28
CA HIS A 163 0.79 -4.21 4.18
C HIS A 163 1.92 -4.86 3.34
N GLN A 164 1.58 -5.70 2.35
CA GLN A 164 2.54 -6.60 1.71
C GLN A 164 3.80 -5.88 1.18
N ILE A 165 3.64 -4.86 0.33
CA ILE A 165 4.77 -4.12 -0.25
C ILE A 165 5.65 -3.55 0.86
N ARG A 166 5.02 -2.89 1.83
CA ARG A 166 5.67 -2.22 2.95
C ARG A 166 6.53 -3.18 3.78
N VAL A 167 5.95 -4.35 4.11
CA VAL A 167 6.62 -5.39 4.92
C VAL A 167 7.75 -6.06 4.17
N GLN A 168 7.51 -6.49 2.92
CA GLN A 168 8.53 -7.18 2.14
C GLN A 168 9.70 -6.26 1.83
N MET A 169 9.45 -5.04 1.34
CA MET A 169 10.52 -4.10 1.06
C MET A 169 11.32 -3.74 2.31
N ALA A 170 10.68 -3.50 3.45
CA ALA A 170 11.38 -3.23 4.71
C ALA A 170 12.20 -4.43 5.18
N GLY A 171 11.65 -5.65 5.09
CA GLY A 171 12.33 -6.88 5.49
C GLY A 171 13.55 -7.22 4.63
N HIS A 172 13.60 -6.73 3.40
CA HIS A 172 14.74 -6.87 2.49
C HIS A 172 15.67 -5.65 2.49
N GLY A 173 15.58 -4.76 3.49
CA GLY A 173 16.48 -3.61 3.63
C GLY A 173 16.18 -2.44 2.67
N LEU A 174 15.03 -2.45 2.01
CA LEU A 174 14.58 -1.45 1.04
C LEU A 174 13.27 -0.78 1.48
N PRO A 175 13.17 -0.23 2.72
CA PRO A 175 11.90 0.30 3.23
C PRO A 175 11.40 1.45 2.35
N LEU A 176 10.08 1.62 2.31
CA LEU A 176 9.47 2.70 1.55
C LEU A 176 9.78 4.06 2.17
N TRP A 177 10.16 5.02 1.35
CA TRP A 177 10.35 6.40 1.76
C TRP A 177 9.02 6.98 2.30
N GLY A 178 9.08 7.61 3.47
CA GLY A 178 7.90 8.18 4.15
C GLY A 178 7.03 7.17 4.92
N ASP A 179 7.39 5.88 4.97
CA ASP A 179 6.61 4.89 5.71
C ASP A 179 6.86 4.98 7.22
N GLY A 180 5.97 5.68 7.93
CA GLY A 180 6.06 5.83 9.40
C GLY A 180 5.80 4.56 10.21
N LYS A 181 5.54 3.41 9.58
CA LYS A 181 5.25 2.15 10.27
C LYS A 181 6.38 1.11 10.12
N TYR A 182 6.98 1.02 8.95
CA TYR A 182 7.98 0.01 8.62
C TYR A 182 9.36 0.59 8.27
N ASN A 183 9.47 1.91 8.11
CA ASN A 183 10.74 2.55 7.85
C ASN A 183 11.26 3.24 9.13
N PRO A 184 12.38 2.78 9.73
CA PRO A 184 12.94 3.36 10.93
C PRO A 184 13.30 4.84 10.80
N MET A 185 13.65 5.31 9.60
CA MET A 185 13.98 6.72 9.33
C MET A 185 12.79 7.66 9.54
N PHE A 186 11.56 7.15 9.50
CA PHE A 186 10.33 7.92 9.66
C PHE A 186 9.55 7.54 10.93
N GLY A 187 10.23 6.94 11.92
CA GLY A 187 9.64 6.58 13.22
C GLY A 187 8.93 5.23 13.21
N GLY A 188 9.10 4.43 12.16
CA GLY A 188 8.62 3.06 12.11
C GLY A 188 9.24 2.25 13.24
N SER A 189 8.42 1.53 14.01
CA SER A 189 8.91 0.53 14.95
C SER A 189 9.54 -0.59 14.12
N ALA A 190 10.87 -0.67 14.15
CA ALA A 190 11.60 -1.66 13.38
C ALA A 190 11.05 -3.05 13.65
N MET A 191 10.54 -3.73 12.63
CA MET A 191 10.66 -5.16 12.57
C MET A 191 12.15 -5.47 12.78
N GLN A 192 12.46 -6.54 13.49
CA GLN A 192 13.85 -7.01 13.61
C GLN A 192 14.44 -7.11 12.20
N MET A 193 15.19 -6.09 11.82
CA MET A 193 15.94 -6.08 10.57
C MET A 193 17.00 -7.17 10.69
N PRO A 194 17.27 -7.97 9.67
CA PRO A 194 18.44 -8.83 9.67
C PRO A 194 19.68 -7.97 9.98
N GLU A 195 20.63 -8.49 10.74
CA GLU A 195 21.81 -7.74 11.25
C GLU A 195 22.58 -6.97 10.18
N SER A 196 22.53 -7.40 8.92
CA SER A 196 23.15 -6.72 7.77
C SER A 196 22.56 -5.35 7.44
N ALA A 197 21.30 -5.06 7.82
CA ALA A 197 20.65 -3.78 7.55
C ALA A 197 20.81 -2.78 8.70
N SER A 198 21.23 -3.22 9.89
CA SER A 198 21.41 -2.34 11.06
C SER A 198 22.58 -1.37 10.94
N THR A 199 23.58 -1.69 10.10
CA THR A 199 24.79 -0.89 9.94
C THR A 199 24.53 0.44 9.21
N LEU A 200 23.55 0.47 8.29
CA LEU A 200 23.18 1.68 7.55
C LEU A 200 22.35 2.65 8.40
N ALA A 201 21.55 2.15 9.34
CA ALA A 201 20.72 2.96 10.21
C ALA A 201 21.51 3.71 11.31
N GLN A 202 22.72 3.25 11.64
CA GLN A 202 23.56 3.86 12.70
C GLN A 202 24.33 5.10 12.20
N ASN A 203 24.67 5.16 10.92
CA ASN A 203 25.41 6.30 10.36
C ASN A 203 24.55 7.57 10.17
N GLY A 204 23.21 7.44 10.11
CA GLY A 204 22.28 8.57 9.99
C GLY A 204 21.93 9.28 11.31
N LYS A 205 22.24 8.70 12.47
CA LYS A 205 21.83 9.26 13.77
C LYS A 205 22.69 10.37 14.32
N ASN A 206 23.87 10.60 13.78
CA ASN A 206 24.81 11.60 14.33
C ASN A 206 24.60 13.03 13.79
N GLU A 207 23.71 13.26 12.82
CA GLU A 207 23.44 14.60 12.28
C GLU A 207 22.04 15.17 12.63
N GLU A 208 21.22 14.43 13.38
CA GLU A 208 19.77 14.71 13.54
C GLU A 208 19.39 15.67 14.68
N THR A 209 20.35 16.29 15.39
CA THR A 209 19.99 17.15 16.53
C THR A 209 19.50 18.56 16.16
N ASN A 210 19.38 18.95 14.90
CA ASN A 210 19.07 20.36 14.57
C ASN A 210 18.00 20.66 13.51
N ARG A 211 17.12 19.71 13.11
CA ARG A 211 16.06 20.03 12.12
C ARG A 211 14.71 19.40 12.42
N ARG A 212 14.12 19.71 13.58
CA ARG A 212 12.68 19.44 13.83
C ARG A 212 11.87 20.67 13.51
N ARG A 213 11.43 20.84 12.26
CA ARG A 213 10.24 21.59 11.80
C ARG A 213 10.12 21.43 10.28
N GLY A 214 9.42 20.41 9.85
CA GLY A 214 9.07 20.22 8.43
C GLY A 214 8.09 19.04 8.33
N GLY A 215 6.98 19.23 7.62
CA GLY A 215 5.87 18.25 7.53
C GLY A 215 6.32 16.84 7.17
N GLN A 216 5.61 15.85 7.68
CA GLN A 216 5.87 14.44 7.39
C GLN A 216 5.74 14.18 5.88
N PRO A 217 6.73 13.53 5.24
CA PRO A 217 6.61 13.13 3.85
C PRO A 217 5.48 12.09 3.69
N GLN A 218 4.74 12.19 2.60
CA GLN A 218 3.67 11.25 2.28
C GLN A 218 4.26 10.03 1.57
N ILE A 219 3.72 8.83 1.87
CA ILE A 219 4.11 7.61 1.16
C ILE A 219 3.68 7.74 -0.29
N ALA A 220 4.64 7.68 -1.22
CA ALA A 220 4.38 7.59 -2.65
C ALA A 220 4.30 6.11 -3.05
N LEU A 221 3.10 5.65 -3.39
CA LEU A 221 2.80 4.36 -4.00
C LEU A 221 1.98 4.56 -5.27
#